data_d19e20f50d9e1f2e70923681ee837cc2
#
_entry.id   d19e20f50d9e1f2e70923681ee837cc2
#
_cell.length_a   1.000
_cell.length_b   1.000
_cell.length_c   1.000
_cell.angle_alpha   90.00
_cell.angle_beta   90.00
_cell.angle_gamma   90.00
#
_symmetry.space_group_name_H-M   'P 1'
#
loop_
_entity.id
_entity.type
_entity.pdbx_description
1 polymer ?
#
loop_
_entity_poly.entity_id
_entity_poly.type
_entity_poly.pdbx_seq_one_letter_code
_entity_poly.pdbx_strand_id
1 'polypeptide(L)'
;MHVAVALLQAGQRVATIDLDSRQKSFSHYVENRRCWVERSGLKLDLPTHYCVARGFGLRLDEIEAQEFAAFAEAISAIEQTHDFIVIDTPGSDSYLMRLAHSMADTLITPLNDSFVDFDVLGMIDQNTFEVTGVSHYADMVREARRQRRLVDGGLTDWIVVRNRLSTLSSRNKRLVGEGVEGLAKQLGFRAVDGFAERVVYREFFPRGLTALDHLNEDTLGGRPSTSHITARDEVRLLIDALRLPIDERGKRRAAARAEWIAAAAKPLETHDLLAD
;
A
#
# COMPACT_ATOMS: atom_id res chain seq x y z
N MET A 1 -7.79 0.81 1.13
CA MET A 1 -8.89 1.76 0.85
C MET A 1 -8.72 3.13 1.50
N HIS A 2 -8.43 3.28 2.81
CA HIS A 2 -8.25 4.58 3.48
C HIS A 2 -7.20 5.48 2.81
N VAL A 3 -6.06 4.92 2.38
CA VAL A 3 -5.03 5.66 1.64
C VAL A 3 -5.57 6.17 0.30
N ALA A 4 -6.29 5.34 -0.45
CA ALA A 4 -6.86 5.74 -1.74
C ALA A 4 -7.87 6.89 -1.58
N VAL A 5 -8.77 6.81 -0.58
CA VAL A 5 -9.73 7.89 -0.31
C VAL A 5 -9.04 9.16 0.17
N ALA A 6 -8.01 9.05 1.01
CA ALA A 6 -7.22 10.21 1.44
C ALA A 6 -6.60 10.97 0.25
N LEU A 7 -6.03 10.23 -0.70
CA LEU A 7 -5.44 10.80 -1.91
C LEU A 7 -6.49 11.46 -2.82
N LEU A 8 -7.66 10.82 -3.00
CA LEU A 8 -8.78 11.39 -3.74
C LEU A 8 -9.26 12.71 -3.12
N GLN A 9 -9.44 12.73 -1.78
CA GLN A 9 -9.83 13.94 -1.04
C GLN A 9 -8.76 15.04 -1.08
N ALA A 10 -7.50 14.67 -1.28
CA ALA A 10 -6.41 15.61 -1.54
C ALA A 10 -6.38 16.13 -3.01
N GLY A 11 -7.41 15.78 -3.80
CA GLY A 11 -7.54 16.23 -5.20
C GLY A 11 -6.64 15.48 -6.18
N GLN A 12 -6.11 14.29 -5.80
CA GLN A 12 -5.28 13.49 -6.67
C GLN A 12 -6.14 12.56 -7.54
N ARG A 13 -5.70 12.25 -8.75
CA ARG A 13 -6.27 11.22 -9.60
C ARG A 13 -5.71 9.88 -9.15
N VAL A 14 -6.55 8.99 -8.66
CA VAL A 14 -6.13 7.74 -8.02
C VAL A 14 -6.68 6.54 -8.77
N ALA A 15 -5.78 5.64 -9.15
CA ALA A 15 -6.12 4.29 -9.55
C ALA A 15 -5.77 3.29 -8.45
N THR A 16 -6.49 2.17 -8.46
CA THR A 16 -6.25 1.06 -7.52
C THR A 16 -6.18 -0.25 -8.29
N ILE A 17 -5.26 -1.13 -7.89
CA ILE A 17 -5.09 -2.45 -8.47
C ILE A 17 -5.12 -3.49 -7.35
N ASP A 18 -5.98 -4.50 -7.48
CA ASP A 18 -6.04 -5.65 -6.58
C ASP A 18 -5.34 -6.85 -7.26
N LEU A 19 -4.22 -7.29 -6.68
CA LEU A 19 -3.45 -8.45 -7.12
C LEU A 19 -3.82 -9.73 -6.35
N ASP A 20 -4.61 -9.62 -5.27
CA ASP A 20 -5.10 -10.81 -4.57
C ASP A 20 -6.34 -11.39 -5.25
N SER A 21 -6.11 -12.09 -6.34
CA SER A 21 -7.17 -12.71 -7.14
C SER A 21 -8.03 -13.75 -6.39
N ARG A 22 -7.59 -14.20 -5.20
CA ARG A 22 -8.32 -15.16 -4.37
C ARG A 22 -9.27 -14.48 -3.41
N GLN A 23 -8.76 -13.53 -2.63
CA GLN A 23 -9.54 -12.83 -1.61
C GLN A 23 -10.35 -11.68 -2.21
N LYS A 24 -9.77 -10.94 -3.16
CA LYS A 24 -10.38 -9.76 -3.81
C LYS A 24 -10.97 -8.77 -2.80
N SER A 25 -10.33 -8.64 -1.63
CA SER A 25 -10.86 -7.83 -0.54
C SER A 25 -10.91 -6.36 -0.90
N PHE A 26 -9.91 -5.88 -1.64
CA PHE A 26 -9.87 -4.50 -2.11
C PHE A 26 -10.92 -4.24 -3.20
N SER A 27 -11.05 -5.17 -4.15
CA SER A 27 -12.09 -5.11 -5.18
C SER A 27 -13.50 -5.09 -4.60
N HIS A 28 -13.78 -5.96 -3.62
CA HIS A 28 -15.06 -5.97 -2.91
C HIS A 28 -15.30 -4.65 -2.17
N TYR A 29 -14.25 -4.04 -1.60
CA TYR A 29 -14.39 -2.76 -0.92
C TYR A 29 -14.79 -1.65 -1.89
N VAL A 30 -14.14 -1.57 -3.05
CA VAL A 30 -14.45 -0.58 -4.10
C VAL A 30 -15.87 -0.81 -4.64
N GLU A 31 -16.26 -2.06 -4.88
CA GLU A 31 -17.59 -2.40 -5.37
C GLU A 31 -18.69 -2.06 -4.35
N ASN A 32 -18.48 -2.38 -3.08
CA ASN A 32 -19.41 -1.99 -2.00
C ASN A 32 -19.59 -0.46 -1.97
N ARG A 33 -18.51 0.30 -2.16
CA ARG A 33 -18.55 1.77 -2.21
C ARG A 33 -19.36 2.27 -3.41
N ARG A 34 -19.17 1.69 -4.60
CA ARG A 34 -19.94 2.00 -5.80
C ARG A 34 -21.43 1.73 -5.60
N CYS A 35 -21.76 0.52 -5.16
CA CYS A 35 -23.14 0.14 -4.86
C CYS A 35 -23.79 1.03 -3.80
N TRP A 36 -23.01 1.49 -2.81
CA TRP A 36 -23.53 2.41 -1.80
C TRP A 36 -23.83 3.79 -2.38
N VAL A 37 -22.97 4.34 -3.23
CA VAL A 37 -23.20 5.60 -3.96
C VAL A 37 -24.49 5.50 -4.79
N GLU A 38 -24.65 4.44 -5.57
CA GLU A 38 -25.81 4.24 -6.44
C GLU A 38 -27.13 4.14 -5.64
N ARG A 39 -27.11 3.44 -4.50
CA ARG A 39 -28.31 3.26 -3.67
C ARG A 39 -28.67 4.46 -2.82
N SER A 40 -27.67 5.17 -2.30
CA SER A 40 -27.89 6.28 -1.37
C SER A 40 -27.97 7.64 -2.05
N GLY A 41 -27.49 7.76 -3.30
CA GLY A 41 -27.34 9.04 -3.99
C GLY A 41 -26.25 9.95 -3.41
N LEU A 42 -25.45 9.45 -2.46
CA LEU A 42 -24.37 10.20 -1.82
C LEU A 42 -23.21 10.38 -2.80
N LYS A 43 -22.52 11.50 -2.67
CA LYS A 43 -21.30 11.77 -3.42
C LYS A 43 -20.10 11.29 -2.62
N LEU A 44 -19.56 10.13 -2.99
CA LEU A 44 -18.32 9.59 -2.45
C LEU A 44 -17.29 9.48 -3.57
N ASP A 45 -16.06 9.86 -3.29
CA ASP A 45 -14.96 9.72 -4.25
C ASP A 45 -14.69 8.24 -4.54
N LEU A 46 -14.56 7.90 -5.83
CA LEU A 46 -14.31 6.55 -6.32
C LEU A 46 -12.99 6.52 -7.10
N PRO A 47 -12.07 5.60 -6.79
CA PRO A 47 -10.90 5.40 -7.63
C PRO A 47 -11.25 4.65 -8.92
N THR A 48 -10.44 4.83 -9.96
CA THR A 48 -10.40 3.88 -11.08
C THR A 48 -9.85 2.57 -10.56
N HIS A 49 -10.54 1.45 -10.77
CA HIS A 49 -10.18 0.17 -10.14
C HIS A 49 -9.98 -0.95 -11.14
N TYR A 50 -8.90 -1.71 -10.94
CA TYR A 50 -8.57 -2.91 -11.69
C TYR A 50 -8.36 -4.08 -10.73
N CYS A 51 -8.80 -5.27 -11.17
CA CYS A 51 -8.53 -6.52 -10.48
C CYS A 51 -7.80 -7.43 -11.47
N VAL A 52 -6.59 -7.85 -11.12
CA VAL A 52 -5.82 -8.81 -11.92
C VAL A 52 -6.34 -10.20 -11.64
N ALA A 53 -6.93 -10.83 -12.64
CA ALA A 53 -7.41 -12.19 -12.53
C ALA A 53 -6.25 -13.18 -12.43
N ARG A 54 -6.47 -14.29 -11.73
CA ARG A 54 -5.52 -15.39 -11.70
C ARG A 54 -5.36 -15.99 -13.09
N GLY A 55 -4.13 -16.23 -13.50
CA GLY A 55 -3.81 -16.96 -14.73
C GLY A 55 -4.31 -18.41 -14.68
N PHE A 56 -4.54 -18.99 -15.86
CA PHE A 56 -4.97 -20.37 -16.06
C PHE A 56 -3.90 -21.13 -16.81
N GLY A 57 -3.69 -22.38 -16.45
CA GLY A 57 -2.71 -23.25 -17.12
C GLY A 57 -2.25 -24.39 -16.24
N LEU A 58 -1.51 -25.31 -16.85
CA LEU A 58 -0.85 -26.42 -16.15
C LEU A 58 0.59 -26.08 -15.72
N ARG A 59 1.17 -25.06 -16.37
CA ARG A 59 2.54 -24.63 -16.14
C ARG A 59 2.55 -23.30 -15.42
N LEU A 60 3.47 -23.17 -14.47
CA LEU A 60 3.63 -21.94 -13.66
C LEU A 60 4.02 -20.75 -14.52
N ASP A 61 4.95 -20.93 -15.46
CA ASP A 61 5.41 -19.89 -16.37
C ASP A 61 4.29 -19.31 -17.26
N GLU A 62 3.34 -20.16 -17.70
CA GLU A 62 2.17 -19.73 -18.47
C GLU A 62 1.22 -18.88 -17.60
N ILE A 63 1.01 -19.30 -16.37
CA ILE A 63 0.17 -18.58 -15.40
C ILE A 63 0.79 -17.21 -15.09
N GLU A 64 2.08 -17.17 -14.75
CA GLU A 64 2.79 -15.93 -14.45
C GLU A 64 2.84 -14.97 -15.65
N ALA A 65 2.99 -15.48 -16.88
CA ALA A 65 2.95 -14.66 -18.08
C ALA A 65 1.58 -14.01 -18.32
N GLN A 66 0.48 -14.74 -18.08
CA GLN A 66 -0.88 -14.19 -18.18
C GLN A 66 -1.15 -13.14 -17.12
N GLU A 67 -0.76 -13.40 -15.88
CA GLU A 67 -0.90 -12.46 -14.76
C GLU A 67 -0.07 -11.19 -14.99
N PHE A 68 1.16 -11.34 -15.51
CA PHE A 68 2.00 -10.21 -15.89
C PHE A 68 1.36 -9.38 -17.01
N ALA A 69 0.84 -10.03 -18.06
CA ALA A 69 0.21 -9.32 -19.18
C ALA A 69 -1.01 -8.50 -18.71
N ALA A 70 -1.86 -9.08 -17.86
CA ALA A 70 -3.02 -8.39 -17.30
C ALA A 70 -2.61 -7.22 -16.37
N PHE A 71 -1.56 -7.40 -15.57
CA PHE A 71 -1.02 -6.33 -14.72
C PHE A 71 -0.41 -5.21 -15.57
N ALA A 72 0.39 -5.53 -16.59
CA ALA A 72 0.99 -4.56 -17.50
C ALA A 72 -0.06 -3.76 -18.27
N GLU A 73 -1.15 -4.41 -18.72
CA GLU A 73 -2.29 -3.75 -19.36
C GLU A 73 -2.94 -2.74 -18.40
N ALA A 74 -3.20 -3.14 -17.14
CA ALA A 74 -3.77 -2.26 -16.14
C ALA A 74 -2.86 -1.04 -15.88
N ILE A 75 -1.54 -1.25 -15.71
CA ILE A 75 -0.58 -0.15 -15.51
C ILE A 75 -0.57 0.78 -16.72
N SER A 76 -0.47 0.25 -17.95
CA SER A 76 -0.43 1.06 -19.18
C SER A 76 -1.67 1.94 -19.36
N ALA A 77 -2.83 1.47 -18.90
CA ALA A 77 -4.08 2.22 -18.99
C ALA A 77 -4.13 3.43 -18.03
N ILE A 78 -3.35 3.41 -16.95
CA ILE A 78 -3.47 4.40 -15.85
C ILE A 78 -2.21 5.23 -15.61
N GLU A 79 -1.02 4.77 -15.98
CA GLU A 79 0.26 5.42 -15.64
C GLU A 79 0.38 6.87 -16.14
N GLN A 80 -0.25 7.21 -17.28
CA GLN A 80 -0.23 8.55 -17.84
C GLN A 80 -1.39 9.44 -17.38
N THR A 81 -2.42 8.85 -16.76
CA THR A 81 -3.68 9.52 -16.46
C THR A 81 -3.92 9.71 -14.97
N HIS A 82 -3.18 9.02 -14.11
CA HIS A 82 -3.35 9.07 -12.65
C HIS A 82 -2.07 9.52 -11.95
N ASP A 83 -2.25 10.22 -10.85
CA ASP A 83 -1.15 10.77 -10.03
C ASP A 83 -0.63 9.71 -9.05
N PHE A 84 -1.50 8.82 -8.61
CA PHE A 84 -1.20 7.73 -7.69
C PHE A 84 -1.84 6.42 -8.12
N ILE A 85 -1.10 5.33 -7.94
CA ILE A 85 -1.58 3.96 -8.11
C ILE A 85 -1.41 3.25 -6.76
N VAL A 86 -2.51 2.79 -6.16
CA VAL A 86 -2.51 2.01 -4.92
C VAL A 86 -2.70 0.54 -5.26
N ILE A 87 -1.68 -0.27 -5.00
CA ILE A 87 -1.67 -1.69 -5.34
C ILE A 87 -1.84 -2.51 -4.06
N ASP A 88 -2.85 -3.38 -4.02
CA ASP A 88 -3.04 -4.38 -2.97
C ASP A 88 -2.44 -5.71 -3.41
N THR A 89 -1.55 -6.26 -2.59
CA THR A 89 -0.80 -7.49 -2.91
C THR A 89 -1.23 -8.64 -2.02
N PRO A 90 -1.22 -9.89 -2.53
CA PRO A 90 -1.48 -11.05 -1.70
C PRO A 90 -0.43 -11.19 -0.59
N GLY A 91 -0.81 -11.78 0.54
CA GLY A 91 0.11 -12.07 1.63
C GLY A 91 1.07 -13.24 1.36
N SER A 92 0.91 -13.96 0.24
CA SER A 92 1.79 -15.06 -0.18
C SER A 92 2.84 -14.58 -1.18
N ASP A 93 4.04 -15.14 -1.09
CA ASP A 93 5.10 -14.88 -2.06
C ASP A 93 4.65 -15.32 -3.47
N SER A 94 4.65 -14.36 -4.39
CA SER A 94 4.30 -14.56 -5.79
C SER A 94 5.11 -13.64 -6.70
N TYR A 95 5.21 -14.00 -7.97
CA TYR A 95 5.88 -13.19 -8.98
C TYR A 95 5.32 -11.75 -9.02
N LEU A 96 3.98 -11.60 -9.10
CA LEU A 96 3.34 -10.28 -9.14
C LEU A 96 3.58 -9.45 -7.87
N MET A 97 3.59 -10.09 -6.69
CA MET A 97 3.91 -9.38 -5.45
C MET A 97 5.34 -8.82 -5.50
N ARG A 98 6.31 -9.63 -5.91
CA ARG A 98 7.72 -9.20 -6.04
C ARG A 98 7.87 -8.07 -7.05
N LEU A 99 7.17 -8.17 -8.18
CA LEU A 99 7.15 -7.12 -9.21
C LEU A 99 6.56 -5.81 -8.67
N ALA A 100 5.39 -5.85 -8.04
CA ALA A 100 4.74 -4.69 -7.45
C ALA A 100 5.64 -4.02 -6.39
N HIS A 101 6.31 -4.81 -5.54
CA HIS A 101 7.27 -4.30 -4.57
C HIS A 101 8.46 -3.59 -5.22
N SER A 102 8.99 -4.13 -6.33
CA SER A 102 10.12 -3.51 -7.04
C SER A 102 9.75 -2.20 -7.75
N MET A 103 8.48 -2.00 -8.06
CA MET A 103 7.96 -0.78 -8.70
C MET A 103 7.52 0.30 -7.70
N ALA A 104 7.32 -0.05 -6.43
CA ALA A 104 6.73 0.82 -5.44
C ALA A 104 7.64 1.98 -5.02
N ASP A 105 7.14 3.22 -5.04
CA ASP A 105 7.79 4.38 -4.42
C ASP A 105 7.63 4.34 -2.89
N THR A 106 6.48 3.89 -2.43
CA THR A 106 6.16 3.68 -1.01
C THR A 106 5.61 2.28 -0.84
N LEU A 107 6.26 1.49 -0.01
CA LEU A 107 5.83 0.14 0.36
C LEU A 107 5.29 0.16 1.80
N ILE A 108 4.04 -0.23 1.97
CA ILE A 108 3.38 -0.29 3.27
C ILE A 108 3.19 -1.75 3.65
N THR A 109 3.81 -2.17 4.75
CA THR A 109 3.65 -3.51 5.33
C THR A 109 2.84 -3.41 6.61
N PRO A 110 1.57 -3.83 6.64
CA PRO A 110 0.81 -3.90 7.88
C PRO A 110 1.31 -5.06 8.74
N LEU A 111 1.53 -4.80 10.01
CA LEU A 111 1.95 -5.78 11.02
C LEU A 111 1.01 -5.70 12.21
N ASN A 112 0.37 -6.81 12.60
CA ASN A 112 -0.44 -6.77 13.81
C ASN A 112 0.44 -6.65 15.05
N ASP A 113 -0.12 -6.08 16.12
CA ASP A 113 0.58 -5.83 17.39
C ASP A 113 0.72 -7.14 18.20
N SER A 114 1.42 -8.11 17.62
CA SER A 114 1.60 -9.46 18.15
C SER A 114 3.02 -9.97 17.90
N PHE A 115 3.60 -10.68 18.86
CA PHE A 115 4.90 -11.33 18.68
C PHE A 115 4.89 -12.39 17.57
N VAL A 116 3.75 -13.03 17.32
CA VAL A 116 3.63 -14.02 16.22
C VAL A 116 3.83 -13.36 14.86
N ASP A 117 3.39 -12.13 14.69
CA ASP A 117 3.52 -11.41 13.43
C ASP A 117 4.93 -10.80 13.24
N PHE A 118 5.74 -10.77 14.28
CA PHE A 118 7.15 -10.36 14.20
C PHE A 118 7.96 -11.23 13.24
N ASP A 119 7.68 -12.54 13.20
CA ASP A 119 8.36 -13.49 12.32
C ASP A 119 8.22 -13.11 10.83
N VAL A 120 7.24 -12.28 10.47
CA VAL A 120 7.11 -11.71 9.13
C VAL A 120 8.31 -10.81 8.78
N LEU A 121 8.89 -10.12 9.75
CA LEU A 121 10.02 -9.21 9.52
C LEU A 121 11.36 -9.80 9.94
N GLY A 122 11.40 -10.56 11.03
CA GLY A 122 12.65 -11.11 11.55
C GLY A 122 12.44 -11.99 12.77
N MET A 123 13.43 -12.81 13.06
CA MET A 123 13.46 -13.64 14.24
C MET A 123 13.99 -12.86 15.43
N ILE A 124 13.39 -13.04 16.60
CA ILE A 124 13.75 -12.36 17.84
C ILE A 124 14.07 -13.42 18.90
N ASP A 125 15.15 -13.23 19.64
CA ASP A 125 15.41 -14.00 20.84
C ASP A 125 14.32 -13.74 21.89
N GLN A 126 13.71 -14.81 22.40
CA GLN A 126 12.57 -14.69 23.32
C GLN A 126 12.92 -14.12 24.70
N ASN A 127 14.21 -14.15 25.09
CA ASN A 127 14.68 -13.69 26.39
C ASN A 127 15.24 -12.27 26.33
N THR A 128 16.04 -11.97 25.29
CA THR A 128 16.72 -10.67 25.13
C THR A 128 15.93 -9.69 24.27
N PHE A 129 14.95 -10.17 23.49
CA PHE A 129 14.23 -9.42 22.44
C PHE A 129 15.14 -8.83 21.37
N GLU A 130 16.36 -9.34 21.25
CA GLU A 130 17.29 -8.94 20.19
C GLU A 130 16.96 -9.67 18.89
N VAL A 131 17.17 -8.98 17.77
CA VAL A 131 16.98 -9.55 16.44
C VAL A 131 18.09 -10.53 16.13
N THR A 132 17.73 -11.81 15.95
CA THR A 132 18.67 -12.88 15.68
C THR A 132 18.76 -13.26 14.20
N GLY A 133 17.80 -12.82 13.39
CA GLY A 133 17.77 -13.12 11.96
C GLY A 133 16.74 -12.29 11.20
N VAL A 134 16.89 -12.28 9.89
CA VAL A 134 16.00 -11.60 8.95
C VAL A 134 15.03 -12.63 8.34
N SER A 135 13.77 -12.26 8.16
CA SER A 135 12.78 -13.14 7.55
C SER A 135 12.95 -13.19 6.02
N HIS A 136 12.37 -14.23 5.42
CA HIS A 136 12.28 -14.32 3.96
C HIS A 136 11.57 -13.10 3.32
N TYR A 137 10.50 -12.63 3.93
CA TYR A 137 9.79 -11.44 3.46
C TYR A 137 10.66 -10.17 3.51
N ALA A 138 11.36 -9.96 4.59
CA ALA A 138 12.24 -8.79 4.71
C ALA A 138 13.41 -8.84 3.72
N ASP A 139 13.97 -10.02 3.46
CA ASP A 139 15.01 -10.20 2.43
C ASP A 139 14.44 -9.93 1.02
N MET A 140 13.24 -10.39 0.74
CA MET A 140 12.55 -10.11 -0.52
C MET A 140 12.32 -8.59 -0.71
N VAL A 141 11.88 -7.88 0.34
CA VAL A 141 11.71 -6.41 0.28
C VAL A 141 13.07 -5.71 0.05
N ARG A 142 14.13 -6.17 0.70
CA ARG A 142 15.48 -5.63 0.49
C ARG A 142 15.93 -5.82 -0.96
N GLU A 143 15.70 -7.00 -1.54
CA GLU A 143 16.02 -7.27 -2.94
C GLU A 143 15.16 -6.42 -3.89
N ALA A 144 13.86 -6.27 -3.66
CA ALA A 144 12.99 -5.39 -4.44
C ALA A 144 13.49 -3.93 -4.44
N ARG A 145 13.90 -3.41 -3.27
CA ARG A 145 14.48 -2.08 -3.12
C ARG A 145 15.82 -1.94 -3.87
N ARG A 146 16.64 -3.01 -3.87
CA ARG A 146 17.88 -3.05 -4.63
C ARG A 146 17.62 -3.02 -6.13
N GLN A 147 16.69 -3.82 -6.62
CA GLN A 147 16.30 -3.84 -8.03
C GLN A 147 15.77 -2.48 -8.49
N ARG A 148 14.91 -1.84 -7.69
CA ARG A 148 14.42 -0.50 -7.98
C ARG A 148 15.57 0.49 -8.18
N ARG A 149 16.56 0.48 -7.28
CA ARG A 149 17.71 1.37 -7.37
C ARG A 149 18.55 1.13 -8.62
N LEU A 150 18.68 -0.12 -9.06
CA LEU A 150 19.44 -0.49 -10.26
C LEU A 150 18.72 -0.07 -11.55
N VAL A 151 17.37 -0.15 -11.56
CA VAL A 151 16.57 0.12 -12.77
C VAL A 151 16.43 1.62 -13.04
N ASP A 152 16.11 2.42 -12.02
CA ASP A 152 15.79 3.84 -12.22
C ASP A 152 16.39 4.79 -11.16
N GLY A 153 17.31 4.30 -10.33
CA GLY A 153 17.89 5.07 -9.23
C GLY A 153 16.91 5.38 -8.09
N GLY A 154 15.66 4.91 -8.16
CA GLY A 154 14.60 5.19 -7.21
C GLY A 154 14.86 4.58 -5.83
N LEU A 155 14.34 5.26 -4.81
CA LEU A 155 14.38 4.79 -3.42
C LEU A 155 12.96 4.46 -2.99
N THR A 156 12.70 3.20 -2.67
CA THR A 156 11.44 2.80 -2.05
C THR A 156 11.44 3.16 -0.56
N ASP A 157 10.49 3.99 -0.14
CA ASP A 157 10.24 4.25 1.28
C ASP A 157 9.45 3.07 1.87
N TRP A 158 10.13 2.24 2.64
CA TRP A 158 9.51 1.10 3.29
C TRP A 158 8.97 1.49 4.65
N ILE A 159 7.66 1.30 4.84
CA ILE A 159 6.94 1.66 6.06
C ILE A 159 6.26 0.42 6.63
N VAL A 160 6.56 0.11 7.87
CA VAL A 160 5.85 -0.92 8.64
C VAL A 160 4.82 -0.24 9.52
N VAL A 161 3.55 -0.59 9.29
CA VAL A 161 2.40 0.00 10.00
C VAL A 161 1.90 -1.00 11.02
N ARG A 162 2.00 -0.66 12.30
CA ARG A 162 1.45 -1.47 13.38
C ARG A 162 -0.08 -1.39 13.33
N ASN A 163 -0.73 -2.52 13.17
CA ASN A 163 -2.17 -2.63 13.02
C ASN A 163 -2.80 -3.39 14.21
N ARG A 164 -4.11 -3.26 14.40
CA ARG A 164 -4.85 -3.85 15.52
C ARG A 164 -4.22 -3.56 16.88
N LEU A 165 -3.78 -2.31 17.05
CA LEU A 165 -3.19 -1.89 18.29
C LEU A 165 -4.19 -2.06 19.44
N SER A 166 -3.73 -2.69 20.54
CA SER A 166 -4.52 -2.74 21.76
C SER A 166 -4.74 -1.32 22.29
N THR A 167 -5.98 -1.03 22.70
CA THR A 167 -6.31 0.25 23.37
C THR A 167 -5.78 0.30 24.79
N LEU A 168 -5.43 -0.86 25.37
CA LEU A 168 -4.85 -0.96 26.71
C LEU A 168 -3.32 -0.80 26.60
N SER A 169 -2.75 0.01 27.49
CA SER A 169 -1.32 0.04 27.69
C SER A 169 -0.87 -1.26 28.36
N SER A 170 -0.16 -2.09 27.62
CA SER A 170 0.36 -3.35 28.14
C SER A 170 1.88 -3.43 27.99
N ARG A 171 2.52 -4.23 28.86
CA ARG A 171 3.96 -4.52 28.75
C ARG A 171 4.29 -5.09 27.36
N ASN A 172 3.44 -5.97 26.84
CA ASN A 172 3.62 -6.55 25.51
C ASN A 172 3.62 -5.51 24.40
N LYS A 173 2.67 -4.55 24.41
CA LYS A 173 2.62 -3.46 23.43
C LYS A 173 3.92 -2.65 23.38
N ARG A 174 4.52 -2.37 24.54
CA ARG A 174 5.80 -1.68 24.63
C ARG A 174 6.94 -2.53 24.06
N LEU A 175 7.04 -3.80 24.46
CA LEU A 175 8.07 -4.72 23.99
C LEU A 175 7.98 -4.96 22.47
N VAL A 176 6.77 -5.12 21.92
CA VAL A 176 6.55 -5.18 20.48
C VAL A 176 7.03 -3.89 19.80
N GLY A 177 6.72 -2.72 20.36
CA GLY A 177 7.20 -1.44 19.83
C GLY A 177 8.72 -1.34 19.80
N GLU A 178 9.37 -1.66 20.91
CA GLU A 178 10.85 -1.65 21.04
C GLU A 178 11.50 -2.61 20.03
N GLY A 179 10.93 -3.81 19.83
CA GLY A 179 11.42 -4.77 18.85
C GLY A 179 11.23 -4.29 17.39
N VAL A 180 10.08 -3.69 17.06
CA VAL A 180 9.85 -3.10 15.72
C VAL A 180 10.87 -1.98 15.45
N GLU A 181 11.17 -1.13 16.44
CA GLU A 181 12.18 -0.08 16.30
C GLU A 181 13.59 -0.64 16.12
N GLY A 182 13.91 -1.74 16.78
CA GLY A 182 15.18 -2.46 16.59
C GLY A 182 15.33 -2.97 15.16
N LEU A 183 14.29 -3.66 14.65
CA LEU A 183 14.21 -4.12 13.27
C LEU A 183 14.25 -2.97 12.27
N ALA A 184 13.57 -1.85 12.55
CA ALA A 184 13.55 -0.68 11.70
C ALA A 184 14.95 -0.13 11.42
N LYS A 185 15.79 -0.06 12.44
CA LYS A 185 17.20 0.37 12.31
C LYS A 185 18.03 -0.60 11.48
N GLN A 186 17.81 -1.90 11.66
CA GLN A 186 18.58 -2.94 10.98
C GLN A 186 18.16 -3.11 9.51
N LEU A 187 16.85 -3.06 9.21
CA LEU A 187 16.29 -3.32 7.89
C LEU A 187 16.07 -2.05 7.07
N GLY A 188 16.14 -0.87 7.69
CA GLY A 188 15.99 0.41 7.03
C GLY A 188 14.56 0.70 6.59
N PHE A 189 13.58 0.41 7.46
CA PHE A 189 12.19 0.84 7.29
C PHE A 189 11.80 1.90 8.33
N ARG A 190 10.68 2.58 8.11
CA ARG A 190 10.05 3.46 9.10
C ARG A 190 8.92 2.70 9.80
N ALA A 191 8.95 2.67 11.12
CA ALA A 191 7.87 2.14 11.93
C ALA A 191 6.86 3.26 12.23
N VAL A 192 5.58 2.99 12.01
CA VAL A 192 4.50 3.92 12.34
C VAL A 192 3.35 3.19 13.02
N ASP A 193 2.69 3.87 13.95
CA ASP A 193 1.44 3.38 14.50
C ASP A 193 0.34 3.57 13.46
N GLY A 194 -0.48 2.55 13.29
CA GLY A 194 -1.63 2.56 12.41
C GLY A 194 -2.94 2.58 13.21
N PHE A 195 -3.73 1.53 13.06
CA PHE A 195 -5.09 1.50 13.60
C PHE A 195 -5.19 0.67 14.88
N ALA A 196 -5.92 1.19 15.86
CA ALA A 196 -6.36 0.38 16.99
C ALA A 196 -7.39 -0.66 16.52
N GLU A 197 -7.54 -1.74 17.30
CA GLU A 197 -8.59 -2.72 17.02
C GLU A 197 -9.96 -2.14 17.39
N ARG A 198 -10.71 -1.71 16.37
CA ARG A 198 -12.04 -1.10 16.52
C ARG A 198 -13.07 -1.78 15.63
N VAL A 199 -14.25 -2.00 16.15
CA VAL A 199 -15.39 -2.57 15.39
C VAL A 199 -15.76 -1.68 14.20
N VAL A 200 -15.63 -0.35 14.34
CA VAL A 200 -16.02 0.63 13.33
C VAL A 200 -15.34 0.39 11.96
N TYR A 201 -14.11 -0.12 11.93
CA TYR A 201 -13.46 -0.45 10.67
C TYR A 201 -14.13 -1.61 9.93
N ARG A 202 -14.75 -2.54 10.66
CA ARG A 202 -15.55 -3.63 10.07
C ARG A 202 -16.91 -3.14 9.60
N GLU A 203 -17.48 -2.14 10.28
CA GLU A 203 -18.77 -1.52 9.92
C GLU A 203 -18.69 -0.72 8.62
N PHE A 204 -17.55 -0.17 8.28
CA PHE A 204 -17.33 0.57 7.04
C PHE A 204 -17.38 -0.33 5.80
N PHE A 205 -16.86 -1.55 5.88
CA PHE A 205 -16.64 -2.43 4.75
C PHE A 205 -17.92 -2.71 3.91
N PRO A 206 -19.08 -3.07 4.49
CA PRO A 206 -20.28 -3.39 3.71
C PRO A 206 -20.84 -2.23 2.89
N ARG A 207 -20.45 -0.99 3.22
CA ARG A 207 -20.83 0.22 2.50
C ARG A 207 -19.68 0.83 1.71
N GLY A 208 -18.51 0.23 1.77
CA GLY A 208 -17.31 0.77 1.17
C GLY A 208 -16.90 2.14 1.73
N LEU A 209 -17.33 2.47 2.96
CA LEU A 209 -16.97 3.71 3.63
C LEU A 209 -15.58 3.65 4.23
N THR A 210 -15.00 4.81 4.47
CA THR A 210 -13.76 4.99 5.22
C THR A 210 -13.96 5.96 6.37
N ALA A 211 -13.05 5.97 7.32
CA ALA A 211 -13.11 6.93 8.42
C ALA A 211 -12.95 8.39 7.96
N LEU A 212 -12.47 8.62 6.73
CA LEU A 212 -12.28 9.95 6.14
C LEU A 212 -13.52 10.51 5.47
N ASP A 213 -14.49 9.66 5.12
CA ASP A 213 -15.74 10.09 4.52
C ASP A 213 -16.53 10.99 5.48
N HIS A 214 -17.46 11.78 4.93
CA HIS A 214 -18.35 12.60 5.74
C HIS A 214 -19.34 11.69 6.48
N LEU A 215 -18.98 11.34 7.72
CA LEU A 215 -19.73 10.42 8.57
C LEU A 215 -20.86 11.17 9.27
N ASN A 216 -22.08 11.03 8.76
CA ASN A 216 -23.33 11.55 9.31
C ASN A 216 -24.41 10.46 9.31
N GLU A 217 -25.63 10.80 9.69
CA GLU A 217 -26.74 9.83 9.72
C GLU A 217 -27.05 9.26 8.33
N ASP A 218 -26.91 10.05 7.26
CA ASP A 218 -27.19 9.60 5.89
C ASP A 218 -26.14 8.59 5.41
N THR A 219 -24.84 8.85 5.68
CA THR A 219 -23.75 7.96 5.26
C THR A 219 -23.69 6.70 6.09
N LEU A 220 -23.93 6.79 7.41
CA LEU A 220 -23.80 5.67 8.33
C LEU A 220 -25.11 4.89 8.51
N GLY A 221 -26.26 5.48 8.16
CA GLY A 221 -27.57 4.95 8.53
C GLY A 221 -27.84 4.98 10.04
N GLY A 222 -27.13 5.85 10.78
CA GLY A 222 -27.21 6.04 12.21
C GLY A 222 -26.27 7.13 12.70
N ARG A 223 -26.39 7.52 13.98
CA ARG A 223 -25.56 8.61 14.52
C ARG A 223 -24.09 8.23 14.63
N PRO A 224 -23.15 9.13 14.24
CA PRO A 224 -21.74 8.95 14.48
C PRO A 224 -21.43 8.78 15.97
N SER A 225 -20.60 7.82 16.31
CA SER A 225 -20.11 7.59 17.66
C SER A 225 -18.71 8.18 17.86
N THR A 226 -18.27 8.29 19.11
CA THR A 226 -16.88 8.70 19.43
C THR A 226 -15.85 7.79 18.76
N SER A 227 -16.18 6.49 18.56
CA SER A 227 -15.30 5.55 17.87
C SER A 227 -15.04 5.94 16.40
N HIS A 228 -16.01 6.53 15.70
CA HIS A 228 -15.87 7.03 14.35
C HIS A 228 -14.90 8.24 14.30
N ILE A 229 -15.02 9.15 15.28
CA ILE A 229 -14.13 10.33 15.38
C ILE A 229 -12.69 9.86 15.61
N THR A 230 -12.49 8.98 16.58
CA THR A 230 -11.15 8.46 16.90
C THR A 230 -10.55 7.68 15.73
N ALA A 231 -11.35 6.87 15.02
CA ALA A 231 -10.88 6.17 13.82
C ALA A 231 -10.44 7.14 12.71
N ARG A 232 -11.14 8.27 12.55
CA ARG A 232 -10.73 9.33 11.62
C ARG A 232 -9.38 9.93 11.99
N ASP A 233 -9.17 10.20 13.26
CA ASP A 233 -7.91 10.78 13.74
C ASP A 233 -6.75 9.78 13.56
N GLU A 234 -6.96 8.49 13.85
CA GLU A 234 -5.98 7.44 13.58
C GLU A 234 -5.60 7.36 12.09
N VAL A 235 -6.59 7.43 11.19
CA VAL A 235 -6.33 7.43 9.73
C VAL A 235 -5.56 8.67 9.31
N ARG A 236 -5.91 9.86 9.80
CA ARG A 236 -5.19 11.10 9.48
C ARG A 236 -3.74 11.02 9.94
N LEU A 237 -3.48 10.58 11.18
CA LEU A 237 -2.13 10.40 11.69
C LEU A 237 -1.32 9.41 10.83
N LEU A 238 -1.94 8.31 10.38
CA LEU A 238 -1.28 7.40 9.45
C LEU A 238 -0.94 8.09 8.13
N ILE A 239 -1.89 8.80 7.50
CA ILE A 239 -1.65 9.49 6.23
C ILE A 239 -0.51 10.50 6.35
N ASP A 240 -0.48 11.28 7.43
CA ASP A 240 0.61 12.23 7.71
C ASP A 240 1.96 11.49 7.87
N ALA A 241 1.96 10.36 8.57
CA ALA A 241 3.15 9.54 8.77
C ALA A 241 3.66 8.89 7.47
N LEU A 242 2.80 8.61 6.51
CA LEU A 242 3.20 8.07 5.20
C LEU A 242 4.03 9.07 4.38
N ARG A 243 3.87 10.38 4.61
CA ARG A 243 4.62 11.43 3.90
C ARG A 243 4.53 11.31 2.39
N LEU A 244 3.34 10.97 1.89
CA LEU A 244 3.11 10.83 0.46
C LEU A 244 3.40 12.15 -0.27
N PRO A 245 3.90 12.13 -1.52
CA PRO A 245 4.30 13.33 -2.25
C PRO A 245 3.09 14.06 -2.87
N ILE A 246 2.13 14.47 -2.05
CA ILE A 246 0.90 15.18 -2.45
C ILE A 246 1.08 16.69 -2.53
N ASP A 247 2.21 17.23 -2.07
CA ASP A 247 2.57 18.64 -2.12
C ASP A 247 3.22 19.03 -3.47
N GLU A 248 3.43 20.34 -3.69
CA GLU A 248 4.09 20.85 -4.90
C GLU A 248 5.52 20.30 -5.09
N ARG A 249 6.21 19.96 -4.02
CA ARG A 249 7.50 19.31 -4.05
C ARG A 249 7.42 17.88 -4.61
N GLY A 250 6.39 17.13 -4.22
CA GLY A 250 6.11 15.81 -4.73
C GLY A 250 5.77 15.83 -6.21
N LYS A 251 4.90 16.77 -6.62
CA LYS A 251 4.53 16.97 -8.03
C LYS A 251 5.75 17.29 -8.90
N ARG A 252 6.65 18.18 -8.44
CA ARG A 252 7.91 18.49 -9.16
C ARG A 252 8.82 17.27 -9.30
N ARG A 253 8.94 16.44 -8.27
CA ARG A 253 9.74 15.20 -8.33
C ARG A 253 9.15 14.20 -9.31
N ALA A 254 7.84 14.04 -9.30
CA ALA A 254 7.13 13.17 -10.23
C ALA A 254 7.30 13.63 -11.68
N ALA A 255 7.17 14.95 -11.94
CA ALA A 255 7.40 15.52 -13.26
C ALA A 255 8.85 15.31 -13.76
N ALA A 256 9.84 15.62 -12.93
CA ALA A 256 11.24 15.42 -13.27
C ALA A 256 11.57 13.94 -13.57
N ARG A 257 10.95 13.02 -12.83
CA ARG A 257 11.11 11.58 -13.08
C ARG A 257 10.47 11.14 -14.39
N ALA A 258 9.25 11.64 -14.69
CA ALA A 258 8.58 11.35 -15.95
C ALA A 258 9.41 11.85 -17.16
N GLU A 259 9.99 13.05 -17.06
CA GLU A 259 10.90 13.59 -18.05
C GLU A 259 12.15 12.72 -18.24
N TRP A 260 12.74 12.25 -17.13
CA TRP A 260 13.91 11.36 -17.19
C TRP A 260 13.58 10.02 -17.86
N ILE A 261 12.44 9.39 -17.50
CA ILE A 261 11.98 8.14 -18.13
C ILE A 261 11.73 8.34 -19.62
N ALA A 262 11.06 9.45 -20.01
CA ALA A 262 10.80 9.77 -21.40
C ALA A 262 12.10 10.01 -22.20
N ALA A 263 13.11 10.62 -21.59
CA ALA A 263 14.42 10.81 -22.20
C ALA A 263 15.16 9.48 -22.36
N ALA A 264 15.13 8.61 -21.33
CA ALA A 264 15.75 7.29 -21.36
C ALA A 264 15.09 6.32 -22.35
N ALA A 265 13.79 6.49 -22.64
CA ALA A 265 13.06 5.68 -23.61
C ALA A 265 13.31 6.08 -25.09
N LYS A 266 13.98 7.21 -25.36
CA LYS A 266 14.34 7.57 -26.73
C LYS A 266 15.44 6.63 -27.23
N PRO A 267 15.30 6.05 -28.45
CA PRO A 267 16.40 5.30 -29.05
C PRO A 267 17.64 6.20 -29.14
N LEU A 268 18.79 5.68 -28.75
CA LEU A 268 20.05 6.35 -28.96
C LEU A 268 20.22 6.56 -30.48
N GLU A 269 20.20 7.78 -30.94
CA GLU A 269 20.53 8.08 -32.32
C GLU A 269 22.02 7.76 -32.53
N THR A 270 22.34 7.11 -33.65
CA THR A 270 23.74 6.74 -33.96
C THR A 270 24.71 7.95 -33.97
N HIS A 271 24.17 9.15 -33.99
CA HIS A 271 24.93 10.40 -33.90
C HIS A 271 25.50 10.65 -32.50
N ASP A 272 24.80 10.19 -31.45
CA ASP A 272 25.21 10.38 -30.05
C ASP A 272 26.38 9.45 -29.65
N LEU A 273 26.64 8.41 -30.44
CA LEU A 273 27.75 7.45 -30.21
C LEU A 273 29.08 7.86 -30.87
N LEU A 274 29.09 8.93 -31.66
CA LEU A 274 30.24 9.38 -32.42
C LEU A 274 30.76 10.78 -32.04
N ALA A 275 30.20 11.38 -30.99
CA ALA A 275 30.61 12.67 -30.44
C ALA A 275 31.54 12.45 -29.25
N ASP A 276 32.80 12.04 -29.53
CA ASP A 276 33.98 12.15 -28.66
C ASP A 276 35.12 12.77 -29.44
#